data_d71751008dec60b137d565feb64737bd
#
_entry.id   d71751008dec60b137d565feb64737bd
#
_cell.length_a   1.000
_cell.length_b   1.000
_cell.length_c   1.000
_cell.angle_alpha   90.00
_cell.angle_beta   90.00
_cell.angle_gamma   90.00
#
_symmetry.space_group_name_H-M   'P 1'
#
loop_
_entity.id
_entity.type
_entity.pdbx_description
1 polymer ?
#
loop_
_entity_poly.entity_id
_entity_poly.type
_entity_poly.pdbx_seq_one_letter_code
_entity_poly.pdbx_strand_id
1 'polypeptide(L)'
;MKVTIVDYKSGNISSVINSFKEVAKDKVNIEVTADLNKIKSSDKIVLPGQGSFKSCVDALNNITGLVDTLNEFAISDKKPLLGICVGLQMFADIGYEETETKGLGWISGKVSKIDNQNGKYKLPHIGWNQINIVKESKIFKDIENNSHMYFVHSYEFIPNEKNVISATTDYSSNVVCAVEKENIFGTQFHQEKSDMIGLKIIDNFINL
;
A
#
# COMPACT_ATOMS: atom_id res chain seq x y z
N MET A 1 7.08 -19.17 -8.49
CA MET A 1 6.29 -17.95 -8.25
C MET A 1 7.22 -16.74 -8.28
N LYS A 2 6.77 -15.67 -8.93
CA LYS A 2 7.51 -14.41 -9.06
C LYS A 2 6.70 -13.25 -8.45
N VAL A 3 7.30 -12.53 -7.50
CA VAL A 3 6.77 -11.29 -6.93
C VAL A 3 7.61 -10.14 -7.42
N THR A 4 7.00 -9.15 -8.05
CA THR A 4 7.71 -7.98 -8.54
C THR A 4 7.42 -6.76 -7.68
N ILE A 5 8.49 -6.15 -7.16
CA ILE A 5 8.44 -4.84 -6.51
C ILE A 5 8.69 -3.80 -7.60
N VAL A 6 7.72 -2.94 -7.85
CA VAL A 6 7.83 -1.93 -8.92
C VAL A 6 8.74 -0.79 -8.47
N ASP A 7 9.88 -0.61 -9.18
CA ASP A 7 10.83 0.48 -8.93
C ASP A 7 10.60 1.63 -9.92
N TYR A 8 9.64 2.48 -9.61
CA TYR A 8 9.34 3.68 -10.41
C TYR A 8 10.01 4.95 -9.85
N LYS A 9 11.08 4.78 -9.06
CA LYS A 9 11.90 5.86 -8.49
C LYS A 9 11.19 6.75 -7.46
N SER A 10 10.24 6.19 -6.73
CA SER A 10 9.49 6.89 -5.67
C SER A 10 10.15 6.79 -4.29
N GLY A 11 11.44 7.01 -4.19
CA GLY A 11 12.18 6.99 -2.93
C GLY A 11 12.93 5.70 -2.63
N ASN A 12 13.33 5.52 -1.37
CA ASN A 12 14.16 4.38 -0.95
C ASN A 12 13.30 3.17 -0.59
N ILE A 13 13.26 2.18 -1.46
CA ILE A 13 12.51 0.93 -1.29
C ILE A 13 13.35 -0.23 -0.72
N SER A 14 14.58 0.03 -0.26
CA SER A 14 15.50 -1.02 0.20
C SER A 14 14.93 -1.87 1.34
N SER A 15 14.24 -1.25 2.31
CA SER A 15 13.61 -1.98 3.41
C SER A 15 12.51 -2.92 2.93
N VAL A 16 11.68 -2.49 1.97
CA VAL A 16 10.65 -3.32 1.33
C VAL A 16 11.31 -4.51 0.64
N ILE A 17 12.35 -4.27 -0.17
CA ILE A 17 13.08 -5.33 -0.88
C ILE A 17 13.65 -6.35 0.11
N ASN A 18 14.31 -5.89 1.16
CA ASN A 18 14.96 -6.77 2.14
C ASN A 18 13.92 -7.62 2.89
N SER A 19 12.81 -7.05 3.35
CA SER A 19 11.76 -7.78 4.06
C SER A 19 11.09 -8.82 3.17
N PHE A 20 10.81 -8.50 1.90
CA PHE A 20 10.26 -9.48 0.95
C PHE A 20 11.25 -10.61 0.67
N LYS A 21 12.56 -10.31 0.50
CA LYS A 21 13.59 -11.34 0.32
C LYS A 21 13.76 -12.21 1.55
N GLU A 22 13.71 -11.63 2.75
CA GLU A 22 13.80 -12.35 4.02
C GLU A 22 12.66 -13.37 4.16
N VAL A 23 11.43 -12.95 3.88
CA VAL A 23 10.26 -13.84 3.96
C VAL A 23 10.25 -14.87 2.83
N ALA A 24 10.57 -14.47 1.60
CA ALA A 24 10.57 -15.34 0.42
C ALA A 24 11.62 -16.44 0.51
N LYS A 25 12.76 -16.14 1.14
CA LYS A 25 13.94 -17.01 1.15
C LYS A 25 14.28 -17.44 -0.29
N ASP A 26 14.56 -18.72 -0.51
CA ASP A 26 14.85 -19.27 -1.85
C ASP A 26 13.59 -19.83 -2.56
N LYS A 27 12.40 -19.67 -1.97
CA LYS A 27 11.17 -20.29 -2.51
C LYS A 27 10.44 -19.41 -3.52
N VAL A 28 10.65 -18.11 -3.48
CA VAL A 28 9.95 -17.11 -4.30
C VAL A 28 10.96 -16.16 -4.91
N ASN A 29 10.88 -15.97 -6.22
CA ASN A 29 11.72 -14.99 -6.91
C ASN A 29 11.21 -13.57 -6.66
N ILE A 30 11.98 -12.75 -5.94
CA ILE A 30 11.70 -11.33 -5.73
C ILE A 30 12.47 -10.53 -6.78
N GLU A 31 11.75 -9.97 -7.73
CA GLU A 31 12.30 -9.10 -8.77
C GLU A 31 12.00 -7.63 -8.48
N VAL A 32 12.97 -6.74 -8.73
CA VAL A 32 12.82 -5.30 -8.57
C VAL A 32 13.02 -4.65 -9.93
N THR A 33 11.98 -4.06 -10.49
CA THR A 33 12.04 -3.56 -11.87
C THR A 33 10.90 -2.61 -12.20
N ALA A 34 11.09 -1.79 -13.24
CA ALA A 34 10.05 -1.05 -13.95
C ALA A 34 9.85 -1.56 -15.40
N ASP A 35 10.51 -2.66 -15.78
CA ASP A 35 10.33 -3.28 -17.09
C ASP A 35 8.92 -3.85 -17.23
N LEU A 36 8.18 -3.39 -18.22
CA LEU A 36 6.78 -3.72 -18.43
C LEU A 36 6.53 -5.22 -18.70
N ASN A 37 7.42 -5.87 -19.46
CA ASN A 37 7.29 -7.29 -19.76
C ASN A 37 7.52 -8.14 -18.52
N LYS A 38 8.46 -7.75 -17.67
CA LYS A 38 8.72 -8.40 -16.39
C LYS A 38 7.55 -8.24 -15.42
N ILE A 39 6.94 -7.05 -15.37
CA ILE A 39 5.74 -6.75 -14.58
C ILE A 39 4.56 -7.62 -15.07
N LYS A 40 4.27 -7.64 -16.36
CA LYS A 40 3.18 -8.46 -16.96
C LYS A 40 3.35 -9.96 -16.63
N SER A 41 4.58 -10.46 -16.66
CA SER A 41 4.89 -11.88 -16.39
C SER A 41 4.94 -12.24 -14.90
N SER A 42 4.64 -11.32 -14.00
CA SER A 42 4.64 -11.56 -12.55
C SER A 42 3.39 -12.30 -12.10
N ASP A 43 3.54 -13.05 -11.00
CA ASP A 43 2.40 -13.65 -10.31
C ASP A 43 1.76 -12.67 -9.34
N LYS A 44 2.57 -11.79 -8.72
CA LYS A 44 2.12 -10.77 -7.76
C LYS A 44 2.96 -9.50 -7.91
N ILE A 45 2.35 -8.36 -7.60
CA ILE A 45 3.00 -7.05 -7.62
C ILE A 45 2.95 -6.39 -6.25
N VAL A 46 4.05 -5.74 -5.88
CA VAL A 46 4.13 -4.79 -4.78
C VAL A 46 4.37 -3.40 -5.35
N LEU A 47 3.51 -2.45 -4.99
CA LEU A 47 3.59 -1.05 -5.38
C LEU A 47 3.93 -0.22 -4.12
N PRO A 48 5.21 -0.04 -3.80
CA PRO A 48 5.59 0.83 -2.70
C PRO A 48 5.40 2.29 -3.09
N GLY A 49 5.23 3.19 -2.13
CA GLY A 49 5.19 4.62 -2.39
C GLY A 49 5.81 5.40 -1.23
N GLN A 50 6.76 6.29 -1.55
CA GLN A 50 7.40 7.18 -0.58
C GLN A 50 7.49 8.59 -1.16
N GLY A 51 7.18 9.58 -0.35
CA GLY A 51 7.08 10.98 -0.76
C GLY A 51 5.65 11.46 -0.77
N SER A 52 5.33 12.50 -1.54
CA SER A 52 3.96 13.00 -1.67
C SER A 52 3.15 12.18 -2.67
N PHE A 53 1.82 12.23 -2.52
CA PHE A 53 0.89 11.59 -3.45
C PHE A 53 1.18 12.00 -4.90
N LYS A 54 1.31 13.31 -5.13
CA LYS A 54 1.61 13.85 -6.45
C LYS A 54 2.93 13.31 -7.01
N SER A 55 3.99 13.33 -6.22
CA SER A 55 5.31 12.87 -6.68
C SER A 55 5.31 11.40 -7.08
N CYS A 56 4.57 10.55 -6.36
CA CYS A 56 4.43 9.13 -6.68
C CYS A 56 3.62 8.92 -7.96
N VAL A 57 2.50 9.62 -8.13
CA VAL A 57 1.68 9.54 -9.35
C VAL A 57 2.46 10.04 -10.57
N ASP A 58 3.14 11.16 -10.46
CA ASP A 58 3.97 11.71 -11.54
C ASP A 58 5.10 10.72 -11.93
N ALA A 59 5.75 10.11 -10.94
CA ALA A 59 6.80 9.12 -11.20
C ALA A 59 6.29 7.87 -11.94
N LEU A 60 5.07 7.38 -11.61
CA LEU A 60 4.43 6.31 -12.37
C LEU A 60 4.13 6.74 -13.82
N ASN A 61 3.56 7.94 -14.01
CA ASN A 61 3.19 8.46 -15.32
C ASN A 61 4.40 8.78 -16.21
N ASN A 62 5.55 9.08 -15.63
CA ASN A 62 6.80 9.33 -16.36
C ASN A 62 7.37 8.08 -17.03
N ILE A 63 6.91 6.88 -16.65
CA ILE A 63 7.29 5.63 -17.31
C ILE A 63 6.17 5.25 -18.29
N THR A 64 6.41 5.50 -19.57
CA THR A 64 5.43 5.26 -20.63
C THR A 64 4.89 3.82 -20.58
N GLY A 65 3.57 3.66 -20.46
CA GLY A 65 2.88 2.37 -20.44
C GLY A 65 2.88 1.65 -19.08
N LEU A 66 3.53 2.20 -18.04
CA LEU A 66 3.55 1.55 -16.71
C LEU A 66 2.16 1.51 -16.09
N VAL A 67 1.44 2.63 -16.09
CA VAL A 67 0.08 2.70 -15.53
C VAL A 67 -0.87 1.75 -16.26
N ASP A 68 -0.79 1.68 -17.59
CA ASP A 68 -1.61 0.75 -18.39
C ASP A 68 -1.27 -0.71 -18.06
N THR A 69 0.02 -1.02 -17.87
CA THR A 69 0.48 -2.36 -17.48
C THR A 69 -0.02 -2.74 -16.08
N LEU A 70 -0.01 -1.81 -15.13
CA LEU A 70 -0.54 -2.03 -13.79
C LEU A 70 -2.07 -2.19 -13.81
N ASN A 71 -2.78 -1.42 -14.65
CA ASN A 71 -4.21 -1.58 -14.84
C ASN A 71 -4.56 -2.95 -15.47
N GLU A 72 -3.84 -3.38 -16.49
CA GLU A 72 -3.99 -4.72 -17.07
C GLU A 72 -3.81 -5.80 -16.01
N PHE A 73 -2.73 -5.72 -15.22
CA PHE A 73 -2.41 -6.68 -14.17
C PHE A 73 -3.44 -6.75 -13.04
N ALA A 74 -3.81 -5.58 -12.49
CA ALA A 74 -4.65 -5.53 -11.28
C ALA A 74 -6.15 -5.63 -11.60
N ILE A 75 -6.61 -5.01 -12.70
CA ILE A 75 -8.04 -4.87 -13.00
C ILE A 75 -8.49 -5.93 -14.01
N SER A 76 -7.73 -6.13 -15.10
CA SER A 76 -8.13 -7.07 -16.16
C SER A 76 -7.77 -8.51 -15.81
N ASP A 77 -6.52 -8.77 -15.42
CA ASP A 77 -6.01 -10.10 -15.07
C ASP A 77 -6.38 -10.51 -13.64
N LYS A 78 -6.78 -9.56 -12.80
CA LYS A 78 -7.12 -9.77 -11.39
C LYS A 78 -6.04 -10.50 -10.58
N LYS A 79 -4.78 -10.21 -10.87
CA LYS A 79 -3.64 -10.75 -10.13
C LYS A 79 -3.40 -9.96 -8.84
N PRO A 80 -2.89 -10.61 -7.77
CA PRO A 80 -2.69 -9.94 -6.48
C PRO A 80 -1.72 -8.76 -6.55
N LEU A 81 -2.16 -7.61 -6.02
CA LEU A 81 -1.37 -6.39 -5.94
C LEU A 81 -1.45 -5.79 -4.54
N LEU A 82 -0.30 -5.44 -3.95
CA LEU A 82 -0.18 -4.81 -2.64
C LEU A 82 0.40 -3.41 -2.77
N GLY A 83 -0.37 -2.38 -2.40
CA GLY A 83 0.10 -1.01 -2.24
C GLY A 83 0.57 -0.74 -0.81
N ILE A 84 1.75 -0.11 -0.66
CA ILE A 84 2.33 0.21 0.65
C ILE A 84 2.45 1.73 0.81
N CYS A 85 1.90 2.28 1.88
CA CYS A 85 1.90 3.68 2.25
C CYS A 85 1.29 4.56 1.13
N VAL A 86 2.03 5.42 0.44
CA VAL A 86 1.51 6.17 -0.71
C VAL A 86 1.08 5.24 -1.84
N GLY A 87 1.63 4.02 -1.93
CA GLY A 87 1.17 2.97 -2.85
C GLY A 87 -0.30 2.61 -2.66
N LEU A 88 -0.77 2.50 -1.41
CA LEU A 88 -2.20 2.38 -1.09
C LEU A 88 -2.96 3.63 -1.53
N GLN A 89 -2.44 4.81 -1.20
CA GLN A 89 -3.14 6.08 -1.46
C GLN A 89 -3.39 6.27 -2.96
N MET A 90 -2.45 5.86 -3.82
CA MET A 90 -2.61 5.96 -5.27
C MET A 90 -3.78 5.16 -5.84
N PHE A 91 -4.38 4.23 -5.09
CA PHE A 91 -5.59 3.53 -5.52
C PHE A 91 -6.81 4.45 -5.62
N ALA A 92 -6.82 5.59 -4.90
CA ALA A 92 -7.89 6.57 -4.91
C ALA A 92 -8.17 7.15 -6.29
N ASP A 93 -9.36 7.77 -6.45
CA ASP A 93 -9.68 8.56 -7.64
C ASP A 93 -8.83 9.82 -7.69
N ILE A 94 -8.59 10.45 -6.51
CA ILE A 94 -7.99 11.78 -6.41
C ILE A 94 -7.27 11.98 -5.08
N GLY A 95 -6.18 12.72 -5.08
CA GLY A 95 -5.47 13.16 -3.88
C GLY A 95 -5.32 14.68 -3.82
N TYR A 96 -5.35 15.22 -2.59
CA TYR A 96 -5.29 16.65 -2.32
C TYR A 96 -4.00 17.06 -1.56
N GLU A 97 -2.93 16.29 -1.74
CA GLU A 97 -1.61 16.67 -1.24
C GLU A 97 -0.91 17.60 -2.24
N GLU A 98 -0.49 18.78 -1.80
CA GLU A 98 0.07 19.87 -2.59
C GLU A 98 -0.92 20.46 -3.59
N THR A 99 -1.41 19.67 -4.53
CA THR A 99 -2.40 20.03 -5.55
C THR A 99 -3.38 18.90 -5.75
N GLU A 100 -4.52 19.19 -6.36
CA GLU A 100 -5.45 18.18 -6.82
C GLU A 100 -4.78 17.31 -7.90
N THR A 101 -4.63 16.02 -7.61
CA THR A 101 -3.94 15.07 -8.48
C THR A 101 -4.77 13.81 -8.66
N LYS A 102 -4.99 13.39 -9.91
CA LYS A 102 -5.74 12.16 -10.24
C LYS A 102 -4.91 10.93 -9.84
N GLY A 103 -5.53 9.99 -9.10
CA GLY A 103 -4.95 8.69 -8.77
C GLY A 103 -5.21 7.63 -9.84
N LEU A 104 -5.04 6.36 -9.45
CA LEU A 104 -5.27 5.21 -10.34
C LEU A 104 -6.75 4.84 -10.47
N GLY A 105 -7.62 5.27 -9.52
CA GLY A 105 -9.06 5.03 -9.55
C GLY A 105 -9.47 3.57 -9.37
N TRP A 106 -8.66 2.74 -8.72
CA TRP A 106 -8.98 1.33 -8.52
C TRP A 106 -9.98 1.10 -7.38
N ILE A 107 -9.93 1.95 -6.38
CA ILE A 107 -10.87 1.98 -5.26
C ILE A 107 -11.39 3.40 -5.13
N SER A 108 -12.71 3.57 -5.36
CA SER A 108 -13.31 4.90 -5.33
C SER A 108 -13.14 5.58 -3.98
N GLY A 109 -12.69 6.83 -4.00
CA GLY A 109 -12.40 7.62 -2.82
C GLY A 109 -11.38 8.70 -3.08
N LYS A 110 -10.95 9.34 -1.99
CA LYS A 110 -9.99 10.46 -2.04
C LYS A 110 -8.89 10.30 -1.01
N VAL A 111 -7.75 10.95 -1.27
CA VAL A 111 -6.69 11.14 -0.28
C VAL A 111 -6.72 12.57 0.20
N SER A 112 -6.83 12.76 1.51
CA SER A 112 -6.84 14.09 2.14
C SER A 112 -6.02 14.12 3.41
N LYS A 113 -5.64 15.33 3.82
CA LYS A 113 -4.89 15.53 5.06
C LYS A 113 -5.72 15.08 6.25
N ILE A 114 -5.08 14.34 7.17
CA ILE A 114 -5.70 13.92 8.44
C ILE A 114 -6.10 15.18 9.22
N ASP A 115 -7.33 15.20 9.73
CA ASP A 115 -7.77 16.28 10.62
C ASP A 115 -7.02 16.17 11.95
N ASN A 116 -6.15 17.12 12.23
CA ASN A 116 -5.36 17.14 13.44
C ASN A 116 -6.07 17.80 14.62
N GLN A 117 -7.38 18.06 14.51
CA GLN A 117 -8.21 18.66 15.56
C GLN A 117 -7.59 19.98 16.10
N ASN A 118 -7.29 20.91 15.20
CA ASN A 118 -6.68 22.21 15.51
C ASN A 118 -5.32 22.11 16.22
N GLY A 119 -4.52 21.13 15.86
CA GLY A 119 -3.17 20.93 16.39
C GLY A 119 -3.08 20.08 17.66
N LYS A 120 -4.19 19.49 18.11
CA LYS A 120 -4.21 18.56 19.22
C LYS A 120 -3.39 17.30 18.92
N TYR A 121 -3.44 16.83 17.67
CA TYR A 121 -2.64 15.71 17.18
C TYR A 121 -1.51 16.22 16.28
N LYS A 122 -0.31 15.71 16.47
CA LYS A 122 0.85 16.07 15.63
C LYS A 122 0.76 15.38 14.27
N LEU A 123 1.16 16.07 13.22
CA LEU A 123 1.35 15.48 11.91
C LEU A 123 2.82 15.64 11.49
N PRO A 124 3.41 14.59 10.88
CA PRO A 124 2.80 13.31 10.52
C PRO A 124 2.42 12.45 11.74
N HIS A 125 1.42 11.56 11.58
CA HIS A 125 1.23 10.37 12.41
C HIS A 125 2.47 9.50 12.23
N ILE A 126 3.37 9.52 13.20
CA ILE A 126 4.66 8.82 13.14
C ILE A 126 4.88 7.98 14.38
N GLY A 127 5.21 6.72 14.20
CA GLY A 127 5.50 5.77 15.26
C GLY A 127 4.63 4.52 15.20
N TRP A 128 4.69 3.75 16.29
CA TRP A 128 3.93 2.54 16.46
C TRP A 128 2.51 2.84 16.94
N ASN A 129 1.53 2.27 16.26
CA ASN A 129 0.12 2.37 16.68
C ASN A 129 -0.61 1.06 16.39
N GLN A 130 -1.69 0.84 17.12
CA GLN A 130 -2.51 -0.36 17.00
C GLN A 130 -3.40 -0.30 15.76
N ILE A 131 -3.57 -1.44 15.11
CA ILE A 131 -4.58 -1.60 14.05
C ILE A 131 -5.82 -2.30 14.63
N ASN A 132 -6.99 -1.81 14.22
CA ASN A 132 -8.26 -2.45 14.49
C ASN A 132 -8.74 -3.13 13.20
N ILE A 133 -8.67 -4.46 13.15
CA ILE A 133 -9.13 -5.26 12.02
C ILE A 133 -10.66 -5.30 12.04
N VAL A 134 -11.30 -4.70 11.03
CA VAL A 134 -12.76 -4.51 10.98
C VAL A 134 -13.48 -5.51 10.09
N LYS A 135 -12.73 -6.25 9.26
CA LYS A 135 -13.25 -7.38 8.50
C LYS A 135 -12.16 -8.42 8.28
N GLU A 136 -12.57 -9.65 8.01
CA GLU A 136 -11.67 -10.70 7.57
C GLU A 136 -10.94 -10.27 6.28
N SER A 137 -9.62 -10.42 6.28
CA SER A 137 -8.75 -10.08 5.16
C SER A 137 -7.67 -11.14 5.01
N LYS A 138 -7.38 -11.51 3.77
CA LYS A 138 -6.39 -12.54 3.47
C LYS A 138 -4.99 -12.19 3.97
N ILE A 139 -4.61 -10.90 3.90
CA ILE A 139 -3.30 -10.44 4.38
C ILE A 139 -3.21 -10.36 5.91
N PHE A 140 -4.35 -10.41 6.61
CA PHE A 140 -4.41 -10.41 8.08
C PHE A 140 -4.64 -11.79 8.68
N LYS A 141 -4.51 -12.85 7.88
CA LYS A 141 -4.61 -14.22 8.40
C LYS A 141 -3.59 -14.44 9.54
N ASP A 142 -4.09 -14.93 10.68
CA ASP A 142 -3.30 -15.19 11.91
C ASP A 142 -2.63 -13.92 12.48
N ILE A 143 -3.17 -12.73 12.22
CA ILE A 143 -2.79 -11.47 12.86
C ILE A 143 -3.83 -11.13 13.91
N GLU A 144 -3.37 -10.90 15.13
CA GLU A 144 -4.25 -10.52 16.24
C GLU A 144 -4.73 -9.07 16.10
N ASN A 145 -5.97 -8.82 16.49
CA ASN A 145 -6.48 -7.45 16.58
C ASN A 145 -5.68 -6.64 17.62
N ASN A 146 -5.56 -5.34 17.42
CA ASN A 146 -4.70 -4.44 18.21
C ASN A 146 -3.20 -4.71 18.10
N SER A 147 -2.76 -5.45 17.08
CA SER A 147 -1.35 -5.55 16.72
C SER A 147 -0.77 -4.18 16.39
N HIS A 148 0.48 -3.93 16.80
CA HIS A 148 1.17 -2.67 16.54
C HIS A 148 1.86 -2.67 15.19
N MET A 149 1.63 -1.61 14.41
CA MET A 149 2.27 -1.35 13.12
C MET A 149 2.97 0.01 13.13
N TYR A 150 3.96 0.18 12.27
CA TYR A 150 4.71 1.44 12.15
C TYR A 150 4.09 2.34 11.08
N PHE A 151 3.74 3.56 11.48
CA PHE A 151 3.13 4.59 10.64
C PHE A 151 4.09 5.78 10.42
N VAL A 152 3.99 6.41 9.26
CA VAL A 152 4.59 7.72 8.97
C VAL A 152 3.82 8.38 7.83
N HIS A 153 2.74 9.11 8.14
CA HIS A 153 1.90 9.76 7.12
C HIS A 153 1.14 10.97 7.70
N SER A 154 0.86 11.95 6.85
CA SER A 154 0.02 13.12 7.18
C SER A 154 -1.30 13.12 6.43
N TYR A 155 -1.44 12.24 5.43
CA TYR A 155 -2.61 12.09 4.58
C TYR A 155 -3.17 10.69 4.73
N GLU A 156 -4.48 10.54 4.57
CA GLU A 156 -5.19 9.27 4.64
C GLU A 156 -6.03 9.04 3.39
N PHE A 157 -6.19 7.77 3.03
CA PHE A 157 -7.15 7.36 2.02
C PHE A 157 -8.53 7.19 2.65
N ILE A 158 -9.52 7.91 2.11
CA ILE A 158 -10.92 7.85 2.52
C ILE A 158 -11.71 7.20 1.39
N PRO A 159 -11.95 5.88 1.44
CA PRO A 159 -12.76 5.20 0.43
C PRO A 159 -14.24 5.57 0.56
N ASN A 160 -14.93 5.65 -0.59
CA ASN A 160 -16.38 5.88 -0.62
C ASN A 160 -17.16 4.64 -0.14
N GLU A 161 -16.63 3.45 -0.37
CA GLU A 161 -17.23 2.17 0.01
C GLU A 161 -16.61 1.63 1.29
N LYS A 162 -17.41 1.48 2.35
CA LYS A 162 -16.92 0.98 3.65
C LYS A 162 -16.51 -0.50 3.62
N ASN A 163 -17.11 -1.29 2.73
CA ASN A 163 -16.83 -2.72 2.60
C ASN A 163 -15.41 -3.05 2.12
N VAL A 164 -14.68 -2.08 1.55
CA VAL A 164 -13.28 -2.26 1.18
C VAL A 164 -12.31 -2.06 2.35
N ILE A 165 -12.76 -1.44 3.45
CA ILE A 165 -11.91 -1.18 4.62
C ILE A 165 -11.66 -2.51 5.33
N SER A 166 -10.40 -2.89 5.50
CA SER A 166 -10.01 -4.09 6.23
C SER A 166 -9.44 -3.81 7.62
N ALA A 167 -8.80 -2.66 7.81
CA ALA A 167 -8.38 -2.21 9.14
C ALA A 167 -8.37 -0.69 9.27
N THR A 168 -8.51 -0.22 10.51
CA THR A 168 -8.41 1.18 10.91
C THR A 168 -7.41 1.33 12.05
N THR A 169 -7.00 2.56 12.33
CA THR A 169 -6.18 2.91 13.50
C THR A 169 -6.76 4.16 14.16
N ASP A 170 -6.71 4.22 15.48
CA ASP A 170 -7.18 5.39 16.22
C ASP A 170 -6.08 6.46 16.27
N TYR A 171 -6.26 7.53 15.53
CA TYR A 171 -5.39 8.70 15.52
C TYR A 171 -6.16 9.94 15.12
N SER A 172 -6.47 10.82 16.06
CA SER A 172 -7.38 11.98 15.88
C SER A 172 -8.81 11.59 15.48
N SER A 173 -8.98 10.57 14.71
CA SER A 173 -10.21 9.93 14.28
C SER A 173 -9.92 8.45 14.00
N ASN A 174 -10.93 7.73 13.52
CA ASN A 174 -10.75 6.35 13.06
C ASN A 174 -10.21 6.35 11.62
N VAL A 175 -8.87 6.44 11.48
CA VAL A 175 -8.16 6.55 10.20
C VAL A 175 -8.11 5.19 9.51
N VAL A 176 -8.43 5.14 8.22
CA VAL A 176 -8.30 3.90 7.41
C VAL A 176 -6.83 3.56 7.23
N CYS A 177 -6.42 2.40 7.70
CA CYS A 177 -5.03 1.96 7.61
C CYS A 177 -4.81 0.71 6.75
N ALA A 178 -5.87 0.02 6.33
CA ALA A 178 -5.77 -1.02 5.31
C ALA A 178 -7.08 -1.18 4.54
N VAL A 179 -6.94 -1.55 3.27
CA VAL A 179 -8.08 -1.86 2.38
C VAL A 179 -7.84 -3.18 1.65
N GLU A 180 -8.95 -3.83 1.30
CA GLU A 180 -8.98 -5.01 0.42
C GLU A 180 -10.19 -4.95 -0.49
N LYS A 181 -9.96 -4.99 -1.80
CA LYS A 181 -10.97 -5.12 -2.83
C LYS A 181 -10.55 -6.21 -3.81
N GLU A 182 -11.20 -7.37 -3.73
CA GLU A 182 -10.89 -8.57 -4.54
C GLU A 182 -9.40 -9.01 -4.42
N ASN A 183 -8.58 -8.67 -5.41
CA ASN A 183 -7.17 -8.97 -5.52
C ASN A 183 -6.24 -7.79 -5.18
N ILE A 184 -6.82 -6.63 -4.85
CA ILE A 184 -6.09 -5.40 -4.53
C ILE A 184 -6.06 -5.21 -3.02
N PHE A 185 -4.86 -5.17 -2.47
CA PHE A 185 -4.58 -4.98 -1.05
C PHE A 185 -3.78 -3.70 -0.85
N GLY A 186 -4.06 -2.98 0.21
CA GLY A 186 -3.30 -1.78 0.54
C GLY A 186 -3.14 -1.58 2.03
N THR A 187 -1.96 -1.11 2.45
CA THR A 187 -1.64 -0.77 3.84
C THR A 187 -1.08 0.64 3.94
N GLN A 188 -1.55 1.44 4.89
CA GLN A 188 -1.01 2.76 5.17
C GLN A 188 0.27 2.68 6.02
N PHE A 189 0.34 1.66 6.86
CA PHE A 189 1.54 1.36 7.64
C PHE A 189 2.59 0.66 6.79
N HIS A 190 3.82 0.71 7.28
CA HIS A 190 4.99 0.07 6.69
C HIS A 190 5.19 -1.30 7.32
N GLN A 191 4.71 -2.37 6.69
CA GLN A 191 4.93 -3.74 7.18
C GLN A 191 6.41 -4.11 7.23
N GLU A 192 7.23 -3.57 6.33
CA GLU A 192 8.68 -3.76 6.32
C GLU A 192 9.41 -3.09 7.50
N LYS A 193 8.69 -2.31 8.30
CA LYS A 193 9.17 -1.66 9.55
C LYS A 193 8.35 -2.08 10.77
N SER A 194 7.49 -3.09 10.62
CA SER A 194 6.52 -3.50 11.65
C SER A 194 6.88 -4.84 12.29
N ASP A 195 8.20 -5.12 12.38
CA ASP A 195 8.73 -6.30 13.06
C ASP A 195 8.13 -7.62 12.56
N MET A 196 8.04 -8.63 13.40
CA MET A 196 7.56 -9.97 13.05
C MET A 196 6.12 -9.97 12.51
N ILE A 197 5.26 -9.08 13.00
CA ILE A 197 3.88 -8.98 12.54
C ILE A 197 3.84 -8.45 11.10
N GLY A 198 4.67 -7.46 10.80
CA GLY A 198 4.81 -6.96 9.44
C GLY A 198 5.33 -8.02 8.47
N LEU A 199 6.32 -8.82 8.89
CA LEU A 199 6.83 -9.96 8.10
C LEU A 199 5.75 -11.02 7.88
N LYS A 200 4.87 -11.26 8.87
CA LYS A 200 3.73 -12.18 8.72
C LYS A 200 2.72 -11.68 7.67
N ILE A 201 2.46 -10.37 7.59
CA ILE A 201 1.61 -9.79 6.54
C ILE A 201 2.24 -9.99 5.16
N ILE A 202 3.56 -9.82 5.03
CA ILE A 202 4.29 -10.09 3.78
C ILE A 202 4.18 -11.58 3.42
N ASP A 203 4.35 -12.48 4.39
CA ASP A 203 4.20 -13.93 4.19
C ASP A 203 2.79 -14.28 3.71
N ASN A 204 1.77 -13.72 4.35
CA ASN A 204 0.38 -13.92 3.95
C ASN A 204 0.14 -13.45 2.51
N PHE A 205 0.65 -12.27 2.12
CA PHE A 205 0.54 -11.77 0.74
C PHE A 205 1.28 -12.66 -0.27
N ILE A 206 2.47 -13.13 0.07
CA ILE A 206 3.24 -14.06 -0.79
C ILE A 206 2.47 -15.37 -1.01
N ASN A 207 1.73 -15.85 -0.03
CA ASN A 207 1.05 -17.14 -0.05
C ASN A 207 -0.45 -17.08 -0.45
N LEU A 208 -0.93 -15.94 -0.98
CA LEU A 208 -2.30 -15.80 -1.53
C LEU A 208 -2.61 -16.79 -2.65
#